data_656a3fc49528254106acf2568a44786d
#
_entry.id   656a3fc49528254106acf2568a44786d
#
_cell.length_a   1.000
_cell.length_b   1.000
_cell.length_c   1.000
_cell.angle_alpha   90.00
_cell.angle_beta   90.00
_cell.angle_gamma   90.00
#
_symmetry.space_group_name_H-M   'P 1'
#
loop_
_entity.id
_entity.type
_entity.pdbx_description
1 polymer ?
#
loop_
_entity_poly.entity_id
_entity_poly.type
_entity_poly.pdbx_seq_one_letter_code
_entity_poly.pdbx_strand_id
1 'polypeptide(L)'
;LAVLLLAGCASGVHATTWTTLNLHNGTLYVADLEQVRALDAGTGQEVWAFPARPDLSQYGPFYTVTRLNDELLIVTSYESTGGIFSTRSRGVLRALFLNGGQLAWPQPFIADGEFVAPGAAGDGIFVIGNSNGNIYGLRIEDGTLVWQYAARGRVWATPLVLSDTVYVASLDHHLYALDLQTGALRWQFRAGGAMADRPLFLNDTLYIGSFDHNLYALRPADGTEVWRFTGANWFWGTPAGSGDRLYAADVNGNVYALDAVTGQEIWRSRVPGTIRLGPALSADGKRLLVASENGALFGLDTADGFVLWQQAGQGQLGAMVIGGERVYVTRINAPQRVQAFYVENGRPIWSYPPQQ
;
A
#
# COMPACT_ATOMS: atom_id res chain seq x y z
N LEU A 1 42.96 -29.91 3.36
CA LEU A 1 41.55 -30.23 3.65
C LEU A 1 40.83 -28.92 3.89
N ALA A 2 40.17 -28.39 2.86
CA ALA A 2 39.37 -27.18 2.95
C ALA A 2 37.91 -27.60 3.26
N VAL A 3 37.41 -27.19 4.42
CA VAL A 3 36.00 -27.34 4.79
C VAL A 3 35.27 -26.16 4.19
N LEU A 4 34.51 -26.37 3.10
CA LEU A 4 33.54 -25.46 2.59
C LEU A 4 32.31 -25.45 3.53
N LEU A 5 32.17 -24.42 4.31
CA LEU A 5 30.92 -24.08 4.99
C LEU A 5 29.91 -23.59 3.93
N LEU A 6 29.04 -24.48 3.53
CA LEU A 6 27.80 -24.12 2.82
C LEU A 6 26.90 -23.38 3.82
N ALA A 7 26.96 -22.05 3.81
CA ALA A 7 25.92 -21.22 4.38
C ALA A 7 24.67 -21.37 3.52
N GLY A 8 23.77 -22.24 3.94
CA GLY A 8 22.44 -22.36 3.37
C GLY A 8 21.69 -21.06 3.56
N CYS A 9 21.50 -20.31 2.48
CA CYS A 9 20.58 -19.20 2.42
C CYS A 9 19.15 -19.70 2.56
N ALA A 10 18.67 -19.86 3.79
CA ALA A 10 17.26 -19.79 4.09
C ALA A 10 16.86 -18.30 4.13
N SER A 11 16.96 -17.63 2.99
CA SER A 11 16.38 -16.30 2.83
C SER A 11 14.87 -16.47 2.65
N GLY A 12 14.15 -16.53 3.77
CA GLY A 12 12.77 -16.09 3.75
C GLY A 12 12.80 -14.69 3.17
N VAL A 13 12.10 -14.48 2.06
CA VAL A 13 11.86 -13.13 1.51
C VAL A 13 10.96 -12.45 2.53
N HIS A 14 11.56 -11.87 3.56
CA HIS A 14 10.84 -10.96 4.42
C HIS A 14 10.49 -9.74 3.56
N ALA A 15 9.22 -9.37 3.58
CA ALA A 15 8.75 -8.13 2.94
C ALA A 15 9.34 -6.93 3.69
N THR A 16 10.62 -6.65 3.51
CA THR A 16 11.35 -5.54 4.17
C THR A 16 11.06 -4.17 3.56
N THR A 17 10.07 -4.07 2.64
CA THR A 17 9.88 -2.90 1.77
C THR A 17 8.52 -2.20 1.93
N TRP A 18 7.73 -2.52 2.95
CA TRP A 18 6.33 -2.07 3.02
C TRP A 18 6.06 -1.22 4.26
N THR A 19 6.70 -0.05 4.35
CA THR A 19 6.24 0.98 5.28
C THR A 19 5.06 1.71 4.64
N THR A 20 4.04 2.02 5.42
CA THR A 20 2.87 2.75 4.93
C THR A 20 2.70 4.09 5.63
N LEU A 21 2.03 5.00 4.93
CA LEU A 21 1.69 6.33 5.38
C LEU A 21 0.18 6.50 5.39
N ASN A 22 -0.32 7.20 6.38
CA ASN A 22 -1.68 7.72 6.38
C ASN A 22 -1.67 9.18 6.82
N LEU A 23 -2.31 10.05 6.05
CA LEU A 23 -2.45 11.48 6.38
C LEU A 23 -3.89 11.75 6.80
N HIS A 24 -4.06 12.35 7.98
CA HIS A 24 -5.37 12.75 8.48
C HIS A 24 -5.26 13.98 9.37
N ASN A 25 -6.10 15.00 9.10
CA ASN A 25 -6.20 16.23 9.90
C ASN A 25 -4.86 16.85 10.26
N GLY A 26 -3.92 16.94 9.28
CA GLY A 26 -2.61 17.53 9.50
C GLY A 26 -1.63 16.64 10.27
N THR A 27 -1.97 15.38 10.52
CA THR A 27 -1.09 14.39 11.16
C THR A 27 -0.76 13.26 10.19
N LEU A 28 0.52 12.90 10.11
CA LEU A 28 1.02 11.74 9.40
C LEU A 28 1.22 10.57 10.36
N TYR A 29 0.59 9.45 10.07
CA TYR A 29 0.78 8.19 10.78
C TYR A 29 1.69 7.28 9.93
N VAL A 30 2.75 6.78 10.54
CA VAL A 30 3.82 6.04 9.87
C VAL A 30 4.17 4.78 10.66
N ALA A 31 4.28 3.63 9.99
CA ALA A 31 4.96 2.46 10.52
C ALA A 31 6.42 2.50 10.03
N ASP A 32 7.38 2.54 10.96
CA ASP A 32 8.81 2.65 10.62
C ASP A 32 9.64 1.43 11.05
N LEU A 33 9.03 0.26 11.11
CA LEU A 33 9.53 -1.02 11.60
C LEU A 33 9.68 -1.07 13.13
N GLU A 34 10.23 -0.08 13.78
CA GLU A 34 10.48 -0.07 15.23
C GLU A 34 9.28 0.44 16.02
N GLN A 35 8.56 1.38 15.46
CA GLN A 35 7.44 2.07 16.10
C GLN A 35 6.40 2.50 15.08
N VAL A 36 5.20 2.76 15.56
CA VAL A 36 4.21 3.58 14.86
C VAL A 36 4.33 4.99 15.38
N ARG A 37 4.43 5.97 14.49
CA ARG A 37 4.61 7.38 14.84
C ARG A 37 3.51 8.24 14.27
N ALA A 38 3.09 9.22 15.05
CA ALA A 38 2.32 10.36 14.56
C ALA A 38 3.23 11.56 14.45
N LEU A 39 3.31 12.13 13.26
CA LEU A 39 4.12 13.33 12.97
C LEU A 39 3.19 14.46 12.56
N ASP A 40 3.47 15.68 13.02
CA ASP A 40 2.83 16.87 12.49
C ASP A 40 3.21 17.04 11.00
N ALA A 41 2.23 17.02 10.13
CA ALA A 41 2.45 17.07 8.68
C ALA A 41 3.03 18.40 8.19
N GLY A 42 2.86 19.49 8.97
CA GLY A 42 3.41 20.80 8.67
C GLY A 42 4.89 20.91 8.93
N THR A 43 5.36 20.32 10.03
CA THR A 43 6.71 20.53 10.59
C THR A 43 7.57 19.27 10.62
N GLY A 44 6.96 18.07 10.54
CA GLY A 44 7.65 16.79 10.73
C GLY A 44 7.98 16.46 12.19
N GLN A 45 7.51 17.26 13.15
CA GLN A 45 7.73 16.99 14.58
C GLN A 45 6.91 15.78 15.02
N GLU A 46 7.51 14.93 15.87
CA GLU A 46 6.83 13.80 16.47
C GLU A 46 5.81 14.28 17.51
N VAL A 47 4.57 13.83 17.37
CA VAL A 47 3.46 14.09 18.30
C VAL A 47 3.39 12.97 19.33
N TRP A 48 3.46 11.73 18.88
CA TRP A 48 3.53 10.52 19.73
C TRP A 48 4.16 9.36 18.97
N ALA A 49 4.65 8.37 19.71
CA ALA A 49 5.11 7.08 19.17
C ALA A 49 4.55 5.91 19.98
N PHE A 50 4.25 4.79 19.30
CA PHE A 50 3.85 3.54 19.92
C PHE A 50 4.75 2.38 19.45
N PRO A 51 5.28 1.56 20.37
CA PRO A 51 5.35 1.82 21.83
C PRO A 51 6.19 3.07 22.13
N ALA A 52 6.06 3.67 23.29
CA ALA A 52 6.80 4.89 23.66
C ALA A 52 8.34 4.72 23.60
N ARG A 53 8.82 3.49 23.71
CA ARG A 53 10.20 3.08 23.44
C ARG A 53 10.20 1.87 22.54
N PRO A 54 11.12 1.77 21.55
CA PRO A 54 11.21 0.59 20.70
C PRO A 54 11.32 -0.70 21.51
N ASP A 55 10.44 -1.67 21.23
CA ASP A 55 10.45 -2.99 21.84
C ASP A 55 9.98 -4.03 20.82
N LEU A 56 10.91 -4.43 19.97
CA LEU A 56 10.65 -5.43 18.94
C LEU A 56 10.41 -6.83 19.49
N SER A 57 10.80 -7.09 20.74
CA SER A 57 10.58 -8.39 21.39
C SER A 57 9.12 -8.58 21.81
N GLN A 58 8.45 -7.50 22.18
CA GLN A 58 7.06 -7.52 22.60
C GLN A 58 6.08 -7.26 21.45
N TYR A 59 6.43 -6.35 20.52
CA TYR A 59 5.49 -5.87 19.52
C TYR A 59 5.82 -6.32 18.11
N GLY A 60 7.05 -6.84 17.86
CA GLY A 60 7.56 -7.16 16.54
C GLY A 60 7.78 -5.90 15.67
N PRO A 61 8.31 -6.04 14.48
CA PRO A 61 8.41 -4.94 13.55
C PRO A 61 7.04 -4.56 12.98
N PHE A 62 6.78 -3.24 12.90
CA PHE A 62 5.54 -2.70 12.34
C PHE A 62 5.67 -2.47 10.84
N TYR A 63 4.65 -2.89 10.07
CA TYR A 63 4.63 -2.77 8.61
C TYR A 63 3.65 -1.74 8.09
N THR A 64 2.40 -1.77 8.59
CA THR A 64 1.36 -0.94 8.00
C THR A 64 0.58 -0.16 9.04
N VAL A 65 0.05 0.96 8.59
CA VAL A 65 -0.94 1.75 9.31
C VAL A 65 -2.17 1.94 8.42
N THR A 66 -3.35 1.74 8.98
CA THR A 66 -4.63 1.95 8.31
C THR A 66 -5.54 2.76 9.21
N ARG A 67 -5.91 3.96 8.83
CA ARG A 67 -6.93 4.72 9.55
C ARG A 67 -8.30 4.11 9.29
N LEU A 68 -9.03 3.81 10.35
CA LEU A 68 -10.39 3.29 10.27
C LEU A 68 -11.45 4.40 10.21
N ASN A 69 -11.33 5.35 11.12
CA ASN A 69 -12.25 6.48 11.30
C ASN A 69 -11.47 7.67 11.91
N ASP A 70 -12.15 8.61 12.54
CA ASP A 70 -11.51 9.79 13.16
C ASP A 70 -10.90 9.51 14.54
N GLU A 71 -11.00 8.29 15.05
CA GLU A 71 -10.53 7.90 16.38
C GLU A 71 -9.49 6.78 16.35
N LEU A 72 -9.56 5.86 15.37
CA LEU A 72 -8.84 4.58 15.39
C LEU A 72 -7.90 4.40 14.21
N LEU A 73 -6.74 3.85 14.51
CA LEU A 73 -5.70 3.42 13.60
C LEU A 73 -5.42 1.92 13.81
N ILE A 74 -5.52 1.11 12.77
CA ILE A 74 -5.01 -0.26 12.80
C ILE A 74 -3.54 -0.26 12.42
N VAL A 75 -2.76 -1.01 13.18
CA VAL A 75 -1.34 -1.24 12.91
C VAL A 75 -1.08 -2.73 12.79
N THR A 76 -0.23 -3.09 11.81
CA THR A 76 0.18 -4.47 11.62
C THR A 76 1.62 -4.65 12.05
N SER A 77 1.87 -5.77 12.70
CA SER A 77 3.21 -6.25 13.03
C SER A 77 3.28 -7.76 12.82
N TYR A 78 4.44 -8.36 13.02
CA TYR A 78 4.55 -9.81 13.03
C TYR A 78 5.41 -10.28 14.20
N GLU A 79 5.15 -11.52 14.61
CA GLU A 79 5.92 -12.26 15.60
C GLU A 79 6.52 -13.50 14.93
N SER A 80 7.79 -13.78 15.20
CA SER A 80 8.40 -15.04 14.80
C SER A 80 8.26 -16.03 15.95
N THR A 81 7.59 -17.15 15.71
CA THR A 81 7.44 -18.24 16.66
C THR A 81 8.11 -19.48 16.11
N GLY A 82 8.81 -20.23 16.96
CA GLY A 82 9.48 -21.48 16.58
C GLY A 82 10.92 -21.57 17.02
N GLY A 83 11.50 -22.75 16.90
CA GLY A 83 12.90 -23.02 17.27
C GLY A 83 13.85 -22.90 16.06
N ILE A 84 15.12 -23.26 16.27
CA ILE A 84 16.21 -23.16 15.29
C ILE A 84 15.91 -23.84 13.94
N PHE A 85 14.95 -24.78 13.91
CA PHE A 85 14.62 -25.58 12.72
C PHE A 85 13.28 -25.27 12.08
N SER A 86 12.42 -24.42 12.66
CA SER A 86 11.15 -24.00 12.07
C SER A 86 10.72 -22.65 12.62
N THR A 87 10.87 -21.59 11.83
CA THR A 87 10.28 -20.28 12.12
C THR A 87 8.92 -20.20 11.44
N ARG A 88 7.88 -19.87 12.21
CA ARG A 88 6.55 -19.49 11.69
C ARG A 88 6.37 -18.02 11.94
N SER A 89 5.94 -17.28 10.93
CA SER A 89 5.53 -15.90 11.09
C SER A 89 4.04 -15.84 11.43
N ARG A 90 3.69 -15.07 12.45
CA ARG A 90 2.31 -14.75 12.82
C ARG A 90 2.10 -13.27 12.68
N GLY A 91 1.12 -12.89 11.88
CA GLY A 91 0.69 -11.51 11.74
C GLY A 91 -0.15 -11.08 12.94
N VAL A 92 0.07 -9.86 13.41
CA VAL A 92 -0.58 -9.28 14.58
C VAL A 92 -1.18 -7.94 14.20
N LEU A 93 -2.48 -7.77 14.47
CA LEU A 93 -3.21 -6.52 14.31
C LEU A 93 -3.53 -5.93 15.67
N ARG A 94 -3.26 -4.63 15.82
CA ARG A 94 -3.64 -3.85 17.00
C ARG A 94 -4.36 -2.59 16.55
N ALA A 95 -5.36 -2.16 17.32
CA ALA A 95 -5.95 -0.83 17.16
C ALA A 95 -5.33 0.14 18.16
N LEU A 96 -5.00 1.34 17.68
CA LEU A 96 -4.52 2.44 18.48
C LEU A 96 -5.50 3.62 18.37
N PHE A 97 -5.64 4.37 19.46
CA PHE A 97 -6.29 5.67 19.37
C PHE A 97 -5.41 6.67 18.63
N LEU A 98 -5.98 7.40 17.66
CA LEU A 98 -5.28 8.47 16.93
C LEU A 98 -4.75 9.55 17.86
N ASN A 99 -5.49 9.84 18.94
CA ASN A 99 -5.06 10.78 19.96
C ASN A 99 -4.20 10.06 21.02
N GLY A 100 -2.89 10.12 20.86
CA GLY A 100 -1.91 9.65 21.85
C GLY A 100 -1.41 8.21 21.67
N GLY A 101 -1.92 7.45 20.69
CA GLY A 101 -1.35 6.14 20.33
C GLY A 101 -1.54 5.03 21.34
N GLN A 102 -2.50 5.14 22.29
CA GLN A 102 -2.80 4.07 23.25
C GLN A 102 -3.55 2.92 22.55
N LEU A 103 -3.38 1.70 23.07
CA LEU A 103 -4.14 0.53 22.61
C LEU A 103 -5.64 0.74 22.80
N ALA A 104 -6.41 0.51 21.73
CA ALA A 104 -7.87 0.62 21.73
C ALA A 104 -8.55 -0.74 21.87
N TRP A 105 -8.04 -1.77 21.20
CA TRP A 105 -8.59 -3.11 21.36
C TRP A 105 -8.04 -3.80 22.61
N PRO A 106 -8.88 -4.54 23.35
CA PRO A 106 -8.46 -5.24 24.55
C PRO A 106 -7.46 -6.37 24.29
N GLN A 107 -7.52 -6.96 23.08
CA GLN A 107 -6.61 -8.01 22.63
C GLN A 107 -6.27 -7.78 21.17
N PRO A 108 -5.03 -8.12 20.71
CA PRO A 108 -4.68 -8.11 19.30
C PRO A 108 -5.38 -9.26 18.56
N PHE A 109 -5.70 -9.06 17.28
CA PHE A 109 -6.03 -10.17 16.40
C PHE A 109 -4.74 -10.78 15.85
N ILE A 110 -4.63 -12.11 15.91
CA ILE A 110 -3.44 -12.85 15.50
C ILE A 110 -3.82 -13.94 14.52
N ALA A 111 -3.06 -14.06 13.41
CA ALA A 111 -3.24 -15.11 12.42
C ALA A 111 -1.89 -15.63 11.92
N ASP A 112 -1.87 -16.87 11.44
CA ASP A 112 -0.68 -17.41 10.76
C ASP A 112 -0.40 -16.64 9.46
N GLY A 113 0.87 -16.37 9.15
CA GLY A 113 1.30 -15.53 8.03
C GLY A 113 1.32 -14.04 8.38
N GLU A 114 1.75 -13.21 7.46
CA GLU A 114 2.01 -11.79 7.67
C GLU A 114 0.94 -10.91 7.03
N PHE A 115 0.60 -9.79 7.68
CA PHE A 115 -0.21 -8.71 7.11
C PHE A 115 0.73 -7.66 6.52
N VAL A 116 0.98 -7.74 5.22
CA VAL A 116 2.01 -6.92 4.55
C VAL A 116 1.44 -5.66 3.89
N ALA A 117 0.13 -5.59 3.70
CA ALA A 117 -0.55 -4.42 3.13
C ALA A 117 -1.53 -3.82 4.13
N PRO A 118 -1.89 -2.54 3.98
CA PRO A 118 -3.00 -1.93 4.71
C PRO A 118 -4.31 -2.68 4.49
N GLY A 119 -5.23 -2.57 5.44
CA GLY A 119 -6.60 -3.01 5.24
C GLY A 119 -7.51 -1.88 4.73
N ALA A 120 -8.80 -2.17 4.65
CA ALA A 120 -9.84 -1.19 4.36
C ALA A 120 -11.02 -1.39 5.30
N ALA A 121 -11.79 -0.34 5.54
CA ALA A 121 -12.92 -0.37 6.45
C ALA A 121 -14.19 0.15 5.80
N GLY A 122 -15.33 -0.38 6.21
CA GLY A 122 -16.66 0.08 5.86
C GLY A 122 -17.71 -0.59 6.73
N ASP A 123 -18.78 0.10 7.05
CA ASP A 123 -19.96 -0.38 7.76
C ASP A 123 -19.65 -1.30 8.97
N GLY A 124 -18.73 -0.82 9.85
CA GLY A 124 -18.34 -1.54 11.07
C GLY A 124 -17.37 -2.72 10.88
N ILE A 125 -16.99 -3.06 9.66
CA ILE A 125 -16.07 -4.15 9.32
C ILE A 125 -14.75 -3.60 8.79
N PHE A 126 -13.65 -4.11 9.33
CA PHE A 126 -12.29 -3.94 8.82
C PHE A 126 -11.86 -5.20 8.06
N VAL A 127 -11.43 -5.03 6.82
CA VAL A 127 -11.00 -6.14 5.95
C VAL A 127 -9.52 -6.05 5.65
N ILE A 128 -8.81 -7.17 5.76
CA ILE A 128 -7.38 -7.25 5.48
C ILE A 128 -7.00 -8.60 4.88
N GLY A 129 -6.08 -8.58 3.92
CA GLY A 129 -5.47 -9.77 3.34
C GLY A 129 -4.22 -10.21 4.09
N ASN A 130 -3.87 -11.49 3.95
CA ASN A 130 -2.73 -12.09 4.63
C ASN A 130 -1.85 -12.91 3.65
N SER A 131 -0.58 -13.05 3.96
CA SER A 131 0.38 -13.83 3.15
C SER A 131 0.11 -15.33 3.13
N ASN A 132 -0.76 -15.84 4.01
CA ASN A 132 -1.23 -17.24 3.99
C ASN A 132 -2.40 -17.49 3.01
N GLY A 133 -2.90 -16.45 2.32
CA GLY A 133 -4.01 -16.52 1.38
C GLY A 133 -5.38 -16.27 1.99
N ASN A 134 -5.48 -15.96 3.28
CA ASN A 134 -6.75 -15.63 3.90
C ASN A 134 -7.06 -14.12 3.81
N ILE A 135 -8.33 -13.82 3.70
CA ILE A 135 -8.91 -12.49 3.84
C ILE A 135 -9.78 -12.53 5.09
N TYR A 136 -9.58 -11.60 6.00
CA TYR A 136 -10.27 -11.53 7.28
C TYR A 136 -11.15 -10.30 7.34
N GLY A 137 -12.40 -10.47 7.78
CA GLY A 137 -13.31 -9.40 8.17
C GLY A 137 -13.43 -9.35 9.69
N LEU A 138 -13.02 -8.23 10.28
CA LEU A 138 -12.98 -8.01 11.71
C LEU A 138 -13.95 -6.90 12.10
N ARG A 139 -14.58 -7.01 13.26
CA ARG A 139 -15.35 -5.91 13.83
C ARG A 139 -14.40 -4.77 14.24
N ILE A 140 -14.73 -3.55 13.82
CA ILE A 140 -13.88 -2.38 14.09
C ILE A 140 -13.80 -2.08 15.59
N GLU A 141 -14.89 -2.30 16.34
CA GLU A 141 -15.02 -1.94 17.74
C GLU A 141 -14.01 -2.66 18.64
N ASP A 142 -13.81 -3.96 18.44
CA ASP A 142 -13.06 -4.83 19.37
C ASP A 142 -12.04 -5.76 18.68
N GLY A 143 -11.97 -5.78 17.35
CA GLY A 143 -11.06 -6.63 16.59
C GLY A 143 -11.49 -8.10 16.51
N THR A 144 -12.72 -8.44 16.89
CA THR A 144 -13.21 -9.82 16.81
C THR A 144 -13.41 -10.25 15.36
N LEU A 145 -13.04 -11.50 15.06
CA LEU A 145 -13.25 -12.10 13.75
C LEU A 145 -14.74 -12.28 13.46
N VAL A 146 -15.22 -11.70 12.37
CA VAL A 146 -16.60 -11.86 11.88
C VAL A 146 -16.66 -12.95 10.81
N TRP A 147 -15.76 -12.88 9.84
CA TRP A 147 -15.67 -13.84 8.75
C TRP A 147 -14.24 -14.01 8.23
N GLN A 148 -14.01 -15.11 7.53
CA GLN A 148 -12.78 -15.42 6.84
C GLN A 148 -13.09 -16.02 5.47
N TYR A 149 -12.38 -15.57 4.45
CA TYR A 149 -12.43 -16.13 3.11
C TYR A 149 -11.04 -16.62 2.71
N ALA A 150 -10.93 -17.85 2.18
CA ALA A 150 -9.67 -18.41 1.71
C ALA A 150 -9.53 -18.19 0.20
N ALA A 151 -8.62 -17.29 -0.18
CA ALA A 151 -8.11 -17.19 -1.55
C ALA A 151 -7.13 -18.34 -1.82
N ARG A 152 -6.78 -18.56 -3.10
CA ARG A 152 -5.89 -19.66 -3.50
C ARG A 152 -4.41 -19.32 -3.42
N GLY A 153 -4.06 -18.07 -3.11
CA GLY A 153 -2.70 -17.57 -3.01
C GLY A 153 -2.60 -16.34 -2.11
N ARG A 154 -1.40 -15.84 -1.95
CA ARG A 154 -1.11 -14.71 -1.05
C ARG A 154 -1.91 -13.47 -1.42
N VAL A 155 -2.42 -12.80 -0.40
CA VAL A 155 -3.15 -11.53 -0.53
C VAL A 155 -2.25 -10.40 -0.01
N TRP A 156 -1.60 -9.70 -0.93
CA TRP A 156 -0.70 -8.58 -0.63
C TRP A 156 -1.32 -7.22 -0.97
N ALA A 157 -2.48 -7.25 -1.60
CA ALA A 157 -3.19 -6.05 -1.98
C ALA A 157 -3.96 -5.43 -0.82
N THR A 158 -3.99 -4.11 -0.76
CA THR A 158 -4.95 -3.38 0.07
C THR A 158 -6.36 -3.60 -0.50
N PRO A 159 -7.35 -4.00 0.30
CA PRO A 159 -8.74 -4.12 -0.16
C PRO A 159 -9.33 -2.76 -0.56
N LEU A 160 -10.34 -2.78 -1.44
CA LEU A 160 -11.19 -1.63 -1.74
C LEU A 160 -12.61 -1.94 -1.27
N VAL A 161 -13.16 -1.14 -0.37
CA VAL A 161 -14.54 -1.24 0.08
C VAL A 161 -15.38 -0.21 -0.66
N LEU A 162 -16.46 -0.67 -1.31
CA LEU A 162 -17.48 0.16 -1.93
C LEU A 162 -18.85 -0.32 -1.46
N SER A 163 -19.56 0.50 -0.72
CA SER A 163 -20.85 0.17 -0.11
C SER A 163 -20.79 -1.16 0.67
N ASP A 164 -21.46 -2.18 0.21
CA ASP A 164 -21.59 -3.51 0.81
C ASP A 164 -20.64 -4.57 0.21
N THR A 165 -19.72 -4.16 -0.66
CA THR A 165 -18.81 -5.05 -1.36
C THR A 165 -17.35 -4.69 -1.07
N VAL A 166 -16.53 -5.70 -0.80
CA VAL A 166 -15.08 -5.53 -0.73
C VAL A 166 -14.41 -6.25 -1.90
N TYR A 167 -13.52 -5.53 -2.59
CA TYR A 167 -12.74 -6.02 -3.72
C TYR A 167 -11.31 -6.27 -3.25
N VAL A 168 -10.83 -7.50 -3.43
CA VAL A 168 -9.53 -7.94 -2.94
C VAL A 168 -8.76 -8.64 -4.05
N ALA A 169 -7.62 -8.08 -4.42
CA ALA A 169 -6.71 -8.67 -5.39
C ALA A 169 -5.75 -9.67 -4.72
N SER A 170 -5.37 -10.70 -5.44
CA SER A 170 -4.50 -11.77 -4.94
C SER A 170 -3.42 -12.15 -5.95
N LEU A 171 -2.31 -12.67 -5.44
CA LEU A 171 -1.24 -13.21 -6.27
C LEU A 171 -1.62 -14.53 -6.96
N ASP A 172 -2.79 -15.10 -6.68
CA ASP A 172 -3.37 -16.24 -7.41
C ASP A 172 -4.05 -15.84 -8.73
N HIS A 173 -3.84 -14.61 -9.17
CA HIS A 173 -4.37 -14.03 -10.42
C HIS A 173 -5.86 -13.66 -10.36
N HIS A 174 -6.48 -13.61 -9.17
CA HIS A 174 -7.89 -13.27 -9.04
C HIS A 174 -8.10 -11.93 -8.34
N LEU A 175 -9.11 -11.21 -8.82
CA LEU A 175 -9.81 -10.18 -8.08
C LEU A 175 -11.10 -10.78 -7.55
N TYR A 176 -11.25 -10.78 -6.24
CA TYR A 176 -12.44 -11.27 -5.54
C TYR A 176 -13.33 -10.12 -5.15
N ALA A 177 -14.63 -10.22 -5.42
CA ALA A 177 -15.65 -9.35 -4.83
C ALA A 177 -16.41 -10.15 -3.78
N LEU A 178 -16.30 -9.73 -2.53
CA LEU A 178 -16.92 -10.39 -1.40
C LEU A 178 -17.97 -9.48 -0.77
N ASP A 179 -19.00 -10.08 -0.20
CA ASP A 179 -19.94 -9.37 0.66
C ASP A 179 -19.22 -8.86 1.92
N LEU A 180 -19.33 -7.56 2.22
CA LEU A 180 -18.58 -6.92 3.31
C LEU A 180 -18.93 -7.48 4.68
N GLN A 181 -20.20 -7.84 4.91
CA GLN A 181 -20.69 -8.28 6.22
C GLN A 181 -20.48 -9.77 6.49
N THR A 182 -20.49 -10.59 5.43
CA THR A 182 -20.50 -12.05 5.55
C THR A 182 -19.25 -12.72 4.99
N GLY A 183 -18.46 -12.01 4.15
CA GLY A 183 -17.33 -12.59 3.41
C GLY A 183 -17.75 -13.53 2.27
N ALA A 184 -19.05 -13.63 1.95
CA ALA A 184 -19.54 -14.48 0.88
C ALA A 184 -19.05 -13.98 -0.48
N LEU A 185 -18.60 -14.90 -1.33
CA LEU A 185 -18.17 -14.57 -2.70
C LEU A 185 -19.38 -14.12 -3.53
N ARG A 186 -19.30 -12.91 -4.08
CA ARG A 186 -20.27 -12.39 -5.05
C ARG A 186 -19.85 -12.75 -6.48
N TRP A 187 -18.60 -12.44 -6.81
CA TRP A 187 -17.99 -12.82 -8.09
C TRP A 187 -16.46 -12.81 -7.98
N GLN A 188 -15.80 -13.37 -8.96
CA GLN A 188 -14.35 -13.30 -9.13
C GLN A 188 -13.98 -13.07 -10.59
N PHE A 189 -12.95 -12.27 -10.84
CA PHE A 189 -12.33 -12.07 -12.15
C PHE A 189 -10.94 -12.70 -12.14
N ARG A 190 -10.56 -13.38 -13.24
CA ARG A 190 -9.23 -13.98 -13.40
C ARG A 190 -8.44 -13.26 -14.48
N ALA A 191 -7.27 -12.69 -14.11
CA ALA A 191 -6.25 -12.19 -15.02
C ALA A 191 -5.29 -13.29 -15.48
N GLY A 192 -4.42 -12.98 -16.43
CA GLY A 192 -3.34 -13.87 -16.85
C GLY A 192 -2.16 -13.92 -15.87
N GLY A 193 -2.00 -12.91 -15.01
CA GLY A 193 -0.94 -12.78 -14.03
C GLY A 193 -1.42 -12.36 -12.64
N ALA A 194 -0.49 -12.31 -11.69
CA ALA A 194 -0.77 -11.88 -10.33
C ALA A 194 -1.26 -10.43 -10.28
N MET A 195 -2.08 -10.10 -9.29
CA MET A 195 -2.52 -8.75 -8.96
C MET A 195 -2.06 -8.43 -7.54
N ALA A 196 -1.20 -7.41 -7.39
CA ALA A 196 -0.46 -7.19 -6.15
C ALA A 196 -0.90 -5.96 -5.35
N ASP A 197 -1.75 -5.09 -5.92
CA ASP A 197 -2.14 -3.85 -5.26
C ASP A 197 -3.66 -3.60 -5.37
N ARG A 198 -4.11 -2.55 -4.74
CA ARG A 198 -5.52 -2.15 -4.63
C ARG A 198 -6.11 -1.79 -6.00
N PRO A 199 -7.34 -2.21 -6.33
CA PRO A 199 -8.04 -1.64 -7.47
C PRO A 199 -8.42 -0.17 -7.22
N LEU A 200 -8.38 0.65 -8.27
CA LEU A 200 -8.94 1.99 -8.27
C LEU A 200 -10.42 1.90 -8.68
N PHE A 201 -11.29 2.64 -7.98
CA PHE A 201 -12.66 2.88 -8.44
C PHE A 201 -12.79 4.32 -8.95
N LEU A 202 -13.19 4.46 -10.20
CA LEU A 202 -13.39 5.75 -10.86
C LEU A 202 -14.49 5.62 -11.93
N ASN A 203 -15.45 6.54 -12.00
CA ASN A 203 -16.52 6.56 -12.99
C ASN A 203 -17.23 5.20 -13.14
N ASP A 204 -17.71 4.64 -12.03
CA ASP A 204 -18.40 3.34 -11.96
C ASP A 204 -17.62 2.16 -12.56
N THR A 205 -16.30 2.24 -12.59
CA THR A 205 -15.40 1.22 -13.13
C THR A 205 -14.27 0.93 -12.16
N LEU A 206 -13.91 -0.35 -12.05
CA LEU A 206 -12.73 -0.81 -11.30
C LEU A 206 -11.53 -0.93 -12.26
N TYR A 207 -10.41 -0.33 -11.89
CA TYR A 207 -9.16 -0.45 -12.65
C TYR A 207 -8.11 -1.17 -11.82
N ILE A 208 -7.48 -2.20 -12.40
CA ILE A 208 -6.47 -2.98 -11.71
C ILE A 208 -5.34 -3.43 -12.63
N GLY A 209 -4.11 -3.26 -12.15
CA GLY A 209 -2.91 -3.73 -12.82
C GLY A 209 -2.64 -5.21 -12.55
N SER A 210 -2.01 -5.88 -13.50
CA SER A 210 -1.62 -7.29 -13.42
C SER A 210 -0.19 -7.51 -13.92
N PHE A 211 0.42 -8.60 -13.47
CA PHE A 211 1.75 -9.05 -13.92
C PHE A 211 1.72 -9.73 -15.28
N ASP A 212 0.56 -9.85 -15.93
CA ASP A 212 0.44 -10.23 -17.33
C ASP A 212 0.59 -9.05 -18.30
N HIS A 213 1.09 -7.91 -17.83
CA HIS A 213 1.29 -6.65 -18.57
C HIS A 213 0.01 -5.89 -18.89
N ASN A 214 -1.14 -6.31 -18.35
CA ASN A 214 -2.41 -5.64 -18.61
C ASN A 214 -2.87 -4.79 -17.43
N LEU A 215 -3.47 -3.66 -17.75
CA LEU A 215 -4.34 -2.88 -16.90
C LEU A 215 -5.78 -3.18 -17.34
N TYR A 216 -6.59 -3.68 -16.43
CA TYR A 216 -7.97 -4.08 -16.68
C TYR A 216 -8.95 -3.02 -16.18
N ALA A 217 -9.99 -2.77 -16.94
CA ALA A 217 -11.19 -2.05 -16.51
C ALA A 217 -12.34 -3.05 -16.40
N LEU A 218 -12.94 -3.12 -15.21
CA LEU A 218 -13.96 -4.09 -14.88
C LEU A 218 -15.22 -3.43 -14.35
N ARG A 219 -16.38 -4.00 -14.62
CA ARG A 219 -17.65 -3.58 -14.05
C ARG A 219 -17.73 -4.05 -12.59
N PRO A 220 -18.01 -3.15 -11.62
CA PRO A 220 -18.05 -3.52 -10.20
C PRO A 220 -19.13 -4.55 -9.85
N ALA A 221 -20.25 -4.53 -10.56
CA ALA A 221 -21.42 -5.36 -10.24
C ALA A 221 -21.20 -6.87 -10.48
N ASP A 222 -20.41 -7.24 -11.49
CA ASP A 222 -20.28 -8.63 -11.93
C ASP A 222 -18.85 -9.05 -12.35
N GLY A 223 -17.89 -8.13 -12.30
CA GLY A 223 -16.50 -8.37 -12.72
C GLY A 223 -16.30 -8.49 -14.22
N THR A 224 -17.31 -8.16 -15.04
CA THR A 224 -17.19 -8.19 -16.50
C THR A 224 -16.13 -7.21 -16.97
N GLU A 225 -15.22 -7.67 -17.83
CA GLU A 225 -14.20 -6.83 -18.46
C GLU A 225 -14.85 -5.84 -19.43
N VAL A 226 -14.56 -4.55 -19.23
CA VAL A 226 -14.99 -3.46 -20.12
C VAL A 226 -13.95 -3.26 -21.21
N TRP A 227 -12.68 -3.14 -20.80
CA TRP A 227 -11.52 -3.06 -21.69
C TRP A 227 -10.26 -3.48 -20.94
N ARG A 228 -9.20 -3.72 -21.70
CA ARG A 228 -7.82 -3.87 -21.19
C ARG A 228 -6.85 -3.05 -22.01
N PHE A 229 -5.83 -2.55 -21.35
CA PHE A 229 -4.67 -1.91 -21.97
C PHE A 229 -3.43 -2.76 -21.71
N THR A 230 -2.66 -3.07 -22.76
CA THR A 230 -1.41 -3.82 -22.64
C THR A 230 -0.23 -2.86 -22.63
N GLY A 231 0.48 -2.77 -21.50
CA GLY A 231 1.71 -2.02 -21.32
C GLY A 231 2.94 -2.81 -21.75
N ALA A 232 4.11 -2.21 -21.54
CA ALA A 232 5.39 -2.85 -21.89
C ALA A 232 5.85 -3.87 -20.84
N ASN A 233 5.38 -3.77 -19.60
CA ASN A 233 5.71 -4.67 -18.49
C ASN A 233 4.60 -4.71 -17.43
N TRP A 234 4.86 -5.37 -16.30
CA TRP A 234 3.93 -5.56 -15.19
C TRP A 234 3.43 -4.25 -14.60
N PHE A 235 2.12 -4.15 -14.39
CA PHE A 235 1.53 -3.11 -13.57
C PHE A 235 1.44 -3.61 -12.14
N TRP A 236 2.30 -3.07 -11.27
CA TRP A 236 2.36 -3.47 -9.87
C TRP A 236 1.45 -2.61 -8.99
N GLY A 237 1.56 -1.29 -9.10
CA GLY A 237 0.91 -0.33 -8.21
C GLY A 237 -0.51 0.04 -8.64
N THR A 238 -1.27 0.56 -7.69
CA THR A 238 -2.62 1.09 -7.92
C THR A 238 -2.59 2.24 -8.93
N PRO A 239 -3.40 2.24 -9.98
CA PRO A 239 -3.51 3.39 -10.89
C PRO A 239 -4.11 4.61 -10.17
N ALA A 240 -3.84 5.80 -10.70
CA ALA A 240 -4.49 7.06 -10.27
C ALA A 240 -5.40 7.59 -11.36
N GLY A 241 -6.41 8.39 -11.01
CA GLY A 241 -7.28 8.95 -12.03
C GLY A 241 -8.16 10.08 -11.52
N SER A 242 -8.64 10.90 -12.45
CA SER A 242 -9.60 11.96 -12.19
C SER A 242 -10.32 12.33 -13.50
N GLY A 243 -11.64 12.52 -13.43
CA GLY A 243 -12.45 12.70 -14.64
C GLY A 243 -12.27 11.53 -15.60
N ASP A 244 -12.03 11.83 -16.87
CA ASP A 244 -11.83 10.80 -17.90
C ASP A 244 -10.36 10.40 -18.11
N ARG A 245 -9.48 10.74 -17.18
CA ARG A 245 -8.04 10.42 -17.24
C ARG A 245 -7.68 9.35 -16.22
N LEU A 246 -6.94 8.35 -16.69
CA LEU A 246 -6.37 7.28 -15.89
C LEU A 246 -4.85 7.26 -16.08
N TYR A 247 -4.11 7.14 -14.99
CA TYR A 247 -2.66 7.09 -14.98
C TYR A 247 -2.17 5.79 -14.36
N ALA A 248 -1.28 5.10 -15.03
CA ALA A 248 -0.68 3.87 -14.54
C ALA A 248 0.83 3.87 -14.83
N ALA A 249 1.59 3.10 -14.05
CA ALA A 249 3.02 2.93 -14.28
C ALA A 249 3.37 1.44 -14.29
N ASP A 250 4.24 1.02 -15.21
CA ASP A 250 4.80 -0.31 -15.20
C ASP A 250 6.14 -0.38 -14.45
N VAL A 251 6.59 -1.58 -14.10
CA VAL A 251 7.83 -1.77 -13.35
C VAL A 251 9.09 -1.36 -14.10
N ASN A 252 9.06 -1.16 -15.42
CA ASN A 252 10.19 -0.67 -16.20
C ASN A 252 10.28 0.87 -16.25
N GLY A 253 9.41 1.57 -15.53
CA GLY A 253 9.40 3.03 -15.45
C GLY A 253 8.61 3.71 -16.55
N ASN A 254 7.84 2.99 -17.38
CA ASN A 254 6.90 3.63 -18.27
C ASN A 254 5.67 4.10 -17.49
N VAL A 255 5.28 5.34 -17.76
CA VAL A 255 4.10 6.00 -17.17
C VAL A 255 3.14 6.29 -18.31
N TYR A 256 1.90 5.88 -18.15
CA TYR A 256 0.86 5.96 -19.17
C TYR A 256 -0.26 6.87 -18.70
N ALA A 257 -0.77 7.73 -19.58
CA ALA A 257 -2.09 8.32 -19.43
C ALA A 257 -3.03 7.69 -20.45
N LEU A 258 -4.16 7.24 -19.95
CA LEU A 258 -5.19 6.58 -20.73
C LEU A 258 -6.49 7.35 -20.62
N ASP A 259 -7.33 7.27 -21.63
CA ASP A 259 -8.73 7.58 -21.54
C ASP A 259 -9.42 6.51 -20.67
N ALA A 260 -10.04 6.92 -19.59
CA ALA A 260 -10.61 6.01 -18.60
C ALA A 260 -11.81 5.22 -19.16
N VAL A 261 -12.55 5.77 -20.11
CA VAL A 261 -13.74 5.15 -20.70
C VAL A 261 -13.38 4.09 -21.73
N THR A 262 -12.37 4.39 -22.58
CA THR A 262 -12.03 3.57 -23.75
C THR A 262 -10.76 2.75 -23.58
N GLY A 263 -9.90 3.07 -22.61
CA GLY A 263 -8.59 2.47 -22.45
C GLY A 263 -7.55 2.91 -23.47
N GLN A 264 -7.85 3.88 -24.34
CA GLN A 264 -6.91 4.37 -25.35
C GLN A 264 -5.78 5.16 -24.70
N GLU A 265 -4.55 4.93 -25.18
CA GLU A 265 -3.37 5.68 -24.75
C GLU A 265 -3.44 7.11 -25.25
N ILE A 266 -3.26 8.07 -24.34
CA ILE A 266 -3.21 9.49 -24.65
C ILE A 266 -1.78 9.96 -24.76
N TRP A 267 -0.96 9.58 -23.79
CA TRP A 267 0.48 9.78 -23.80
C TRP A 267 1.22 8.70 -23.02
N ARG A 268 2.49 8.55 -23.32
CA ARG A 268 3.44 7.71 -22.59
C ARG A 268 4.69 8.51 -22.27
N SER A 269 5.15 8.40 -21.06
CA SER A 269 6.42 8.96 -20.58
C SER A 269 7.28 7.87 -19.98
N ARG A 270 8.54 8.17 -19.67
CA ARG A 270 9.44 7.23 -19.01
C ARG A 270 10.26 7.92 -17.93
N VAL A 271 10.30 7.33 -16.74
CA VAL A 271 11.17 7.74 -15.66
C VAL A 271 12.19 6.64 -15.34
N PRO A 272 13.41 6.99 -14.89
CA PRO A 272 14.43 6.02 -14.53
C PRO A 272 14.06 5.21 -13.28
N GLY A 273 14.36 3.91 -13.29
CA GLY A 273 14.22 3.00 -12.14
C GLY A 273 12.96 2.14 -12.18
N THR A 274 12.86 1.22 -11.23
CA THR A 274 11.73 0.31 -11.09
C THR A 274 10.60 1.00 -10.34
N ILE A 275 9.39 0.96 -10.89
CA ILE A 275 8.19 1.54 -10.27
C ILE A 275 7.33 0.41 -9.71
N ARG A 276 7.13 0.42 -8.38
CA ARG A 276 6.20 -0.50 -7.70
C ARG A 276 5.09 0.23 -6.95
N LEU A 277 5.29 1.50 -6.63
CA LEU A 277 4.23 2.32 -6.09
C LEU A 277 3.36 2.87 -7.23
N GLY A 278 2.06 2.89 -7.01
CA GLY A 278 1.15 3.56 -7.93
C GLY A 278 1.48 5.05 -8.03
N PRO A 279 1.22 5.68 -9.19
CA PRO A 279 1.33 7.11 -9.31
C PRO A 279 0.32 7.82 -8.40
N ALA A 280 0.63 9.04 -7.96
CA ALA A 280 -0.28 9.86 -7.16
C ALA A 280 -0.60 11.16 -7.88
N LEU A 281 -1.89 11.51 -7.95
CA LEU A 281 -2.37 12.70 -8.62
C LEU A 281 -2.55 13.85 -7.61
N SER A 282 -2.07 15.05 -7.96
CA SER A 282 -2.32 16.26 -7.16
C SER A 282 -3.80 16.61 -7.11
N ALA A 283 -4.22 17.33 -6.09
CA ALA A 283 -5.63 17.69 -5.89
C ALA A 283 -6.20 18.57 -7.03
N ASP A 284 -5.36 19.37 -7.69
CA ASP A 284 -5.71 20.18 -8.85
C ASP A 284 -5.67 19.40 -10.18
N GLY A 285 -5.26 18.13 -10.15
CA GLY A 285 -5.15 17.25 -11.31
C GLY A 285 -4.01 17.59 -12.27
N LYS A 286 -3.12 18.54 -11.95
CA LYS A 286 -2.08 19.01 -12.89
C LYS A 286 -0.74 18.33 -12.74
N ARG A 287 -0.48 17.68 -11.62
CA ARG A 287 0.79 16.99 -11.33
C ARG A 287 0.55 15.52 -11.06
N LEU A 288 1.32 14.69 -11.74
CA LEU A 288 1.39 13.27 -11.46
C LEU A 288 2.73 12.96 -10.80
N LEU A 289 2.70 12.42 -9.59
CA LEU A 289 3.89 12.04 -8.85
C LEU A 289 4.17 10.56 -9.06
N VAL A 290 5.41 10.23 -9.37
CA VAL A 290 5.88 8.87 -9.59
C VAL A 290 7.13 8.64 -8.76
N ALA A 291 7.13 7.54 -8.01
CA ALA A 291 8.23 7.17 -7.14
C ALA A 291 8.92 5.90 -7.64
N SER A 292 10.24 5.95 -7.78
CA SER A 292 11.01 4.76 -8.16
C SER A 292 11.65 4.08 -6.94
N GLU A 293 11.85 2.78 -7.02
CA GLU A 293 12.39 1.95 -5.95
C GLU A 293 13.81 2.38 -5.51
N ASN A 294 14.59 3.00 -6.41
CA ASN A 294 15.90 3.55 -6.08
C ASN A 294 15.88 4.87 -5.29
N GLY A 295 14.71 5.30 -4.83
CA GLY A 295 14.53 6.46 -3.99
C GLY A 295 14.26 7.77 -4.71
N ALA A 296 14.17 7.79 -6.05
CA ALA A 296 13.87 9.01 -6.79
C ALA A 296 12.36 9.28 -6.86
N LEU A 297 11.99 10.56 -6.74
CA LEU A 297 10.63 11.07 -6.89
C LEU A 297 10.57 12.01 -8.09
N PHE A 298 9.57 11.82 -8.93
CA PHE A 298 9.36 12.59 -10.17
C PHE A 298 8.01 13.29 -10.12
N GLY A 299 7.96 14.53 -10.60
CA GLY A 299 6.73 15.26 -10.85
C GLY A 299 6.56 15.47 -12.37
N LEU A 300 5.47 14.90 -12.91
CA LEU A 300 5.13 14.99 -14.31
C LEU A 300 3.95 15.94 -14.53
N ASP A 301 3.91 16.59 -15.68
CA ASP A 301 2.71 17.26 -16.15
C ASP A 301 1.66 16.23 -16.60
N THR A 302 0.42 16.38 -16.16
CA THR A 302 -0.65 15.45 -16.52
C THR A 302 -1.16 15.62 -17.95
N ALA A 303 -0.90 16.75 -18.58
CA ALA A 303 -1.36 17.03 -19.94
C ALA A 303 -0.60 16.22 -20.99
N ASP A 304 0.71 16.09 -20.84
CA ASP A 304 1.61 15.49 -21.86
C ASP A 304 2.64 14.50 -21.31
N GLY A 305 2.70 14.33 -19.96
CA GLY A 305 3.66 13.42 -19.31
C GLY A 305 5.09 13.96 -19.21
N PHE A 306 5.33 15.25 -19.50
CA PHE A 306 6.65 15.84 -19.38
C PHE A 306 7.14 15.85 -17.93
N VAL A 307 8.37 15.41 -17.69
CA VAL A 307 8.99 15.44 -16.36
C VAL A 307 9.41 16.85 -16.02
N LEU A 308 8.66 17.50 -15.13
CA LEU A 308 8.88 18.89 -14.72
C LEU A 308 10.01 19.02 -13.70
N TRP A 309 10.12 18.04 -12.80
CA TRP A 309 11.14 17.99 -11.78
C TRP A 309 11.44 16.57 -11.34
N GLN A 310 12.62 16.40 -10.77
CA GLN A 310 13.09 15.15 -10.17
C GLN A 310 13.81 15.45 -8.87
N GLN A 311 13.55 14.65 -7.85
CA GLN A 311 14.29 14.59 -6.60
C GLN A 311 14.98 13.24 -6.46
N ALA A 312 16.30 13.26 -6.41
CA ALA A 312 17.07 12.09 -6.02
C ALA A 312 16.92 11.83 -4.51
N GLY A 313 16.99 10.57 -4.10
CA GLY A 313 16.94 10.21 -2.69
C GLY A 313 17.80 9.00 -2.37
N GLN A 314 18.05 8.79 -1.08
CA GLN A 314 18.73 7.61 -0.57
C GLN A 314 17.71 6.58 -0.11
N GLY A 315 18.07 5.31 -0.16
CA GLY A 315 17.20 4.21 0.24
C GLY A 315 16.08 3.93 -0.76
N GLN A 316 15.15 3.07 -0.37
CA GLN A 316 13.98 2.71 -1.18
C GLN A 316 12.76 3.51 -0.74
N LEU A 317 11.93 3.93 -1.69
CA LEU A 317 10.63 4.52 -1.38
C LEU A 317 9.63 3.42 -0.99
N GLY A 318 9.07 3.53 0.22
CA GLY A 318 8.13 2.57 0.77
C GLY A 318 6.67 2.93 0.54
N ALA A 319 6.33 4.21 0.70
CA ALA A 319 4.98 4.73 0.48
C ALA A 319 5.00 6.20 0.09
N MET A 320 3.91 6.66 -0.51
CA MET A 320 3.71 8.04 -0.91
C MET A 320 2.26 8.46 -0.65
N VAL A 321 2.06 9.65 -0.09
CA VAL A 321 0.74 10.26 0.07
C VAL A 321 0.80 11.76 -0.22
N ILE A 322 -0.23 12.29 -0.90
CA ILE A 322 -0.38 13.72 -1.16
C ILE A 322 -1.40 14.31 -0.19
N GLY A 323 -1.06 15.47 0.37
CA GLY A 323 -1.95 16.29 1.18
C GLY A 323 -1.81 17.76 0.83
N GLY A 324 -2.81 18.29 0.11
CA GLY A 324 -2.76 19.66 -0.42
C GLY A 324 -1.59 19.86 -1.38
N GLU A 325 -0.74 20.84 -1.06
CA GLU A 325 0.44 21.19 -1.88
C GLU A 325 1.69 20.35 -1.54
N ARG A 326 1.57 19.35 -0.67
CA ARG A 326 2.69 18.56 -0.18
C ARG A 326 2.55 17.10 -0.56
N VAL A 327 3.67 16.46 -0.82
CA VAL A 327 3.82 15.02 -0.90
C VAL A 327 4.72 14.54 0.22
N TYR A 328 4.30 13.47 0.87
CA TYR A 328 5.02 12.80 1.93
C TYR A 328 5.43 11.41 1.46
N VAL A 329 6.68 11.07 1.70
CA VAL A 329 7.23 9.77 1.32
C VAL A 329 7.92 9.10 2.50
N THR A 330 7.79 7.78 2.61
CA THR A 330 8.63 6.98 3.51
C THR A 330 9.83 6.44 2.76
N ARG A 331 10.94 6.28 3.47
CA ARG A 331 12.17 5.69 2.97
C ARG A 331 12.64 4.56 3.86
N ILE A 332 13.02 3.47 3.22
CA ILE A 332 13.59 2.30 3.87
C ILE A 332 15.08 2.29 3.61
N ASN A 333 15.86 1.89 4.61
CA ASN A 333 17.32 1.89 4.56
C ASN A 333 17.92 3.27 4.25
N ALA A 334 17.31 4.31 4.78
CA ALA A 334 17.77 5.70 4.68
C ALA A 334 17.82 6.34 6.06
N PRO A 335 18.75 7.31 6.30
CA PRO A 335 18.81 8.04 7.57
C PRO A 335 17.54 8.87 7.81
N GLN A 336 16.95 9.45 6.78
CA GLN A 336 15.66 10.15 6.85
C GLN A 336 14.54 9.17 6.44
N ARG A 337 13.74 8.76 7.43
CA ARG A 337 12.68 7.76 7.23
C ARG A 337 11.42 8.33 6.58
N VAL A 338 11.14 9.62 6.84
CA VAL A 338 10.01 10.35 6.25
C VAL A 338 10.49 11.68 5.71
N GLN A 339 10.00 12.07 4.55
CA GLN A 339 10.33 13.36 3.95
C GLN A 339 9.09 14.00 3.33
N ALA A 340 9.01 15.32 3.41
CA ALA A 340 7.98 16.13 2.77
C ALA A 340 8.59 17.01 1.68
N PHE A 341 7.88 17.11 0.55
CA PHE A 341 8.26 17.95 -0.58
C PHE A 341 7.04 18.74 -1.08
N TYR A 342 7.29 19.87 -1.76
CA TYR A 342 6.25 20.55 -2.51
C TYR A 342 5.89 19.75 -3.79
N VAL A 343 4.60 19.53 -4.03
CA VAL A 343 4.08 18.81 -5.21
C VAL A 343 4.45 19.54 -6.51
N GLU A 344 4.42 20.87 -6.51
CA GLU A 344 4.63 21.68 -7.69
C GLU A 344 6.06 21.58 -8.26
N ASN A 345 7.08 21.56 -7.42
CA ASN A 345 8.48 21.72 -7.84
C ASN A 345 9.46 20.74 -7.17
N GLY A 346 8.96 19.82 -6.33
CA GLY A 346 9.76 18.82 -5.64
C GLY A 346 10.70 19.36 -4.56
N ARG A 347 10.64 20.68 -4.23
CA ARG A 347 11.53 21.26 -3.23
C ARG A 347 11.26 20.65 -1.85
N PRO A 348 12.32 20.23 -1.10
CA PRO A 348 12.15 19.64 0.21
C PRO A 348 11.60 20.67 1.22
N ILE A 349 10.78 20.22 2.16
CA ILE A 349 10.18 21.01 3.22
C ILE A 349 10.80 20.62 4.56
N TRP A 350 10.70 19.35 4.92
CA TRP A 350 11.27 18.78 6.13
C TRP A 350 11.59 17.29 5.97
N SER A 351 12.37 16.75 6.91
CA SER A 351 12.66 15.32 7.02
C SER A 351 12.57 14.84 8.46
N TYR A 352 12.23 13.56 8.65
CA TYR A 352 12.22 12.90 9.94
C TYR A 352 13.08 11.60 9.88
N PRO A 353 14.00 11.37 10.83
CA PRO A 353 14.52 12.39 11.74
C PRO A 353 15.11 13.59 10.98
N PRO A 354 15.25 14.77 11.61
CA PRO A 354 15.84 15.94 10.99
C PRO A 354 17.25 15.66 10.47
N GLN A 355 17.65 16.33 9.39
CA GLN A 355 19.04 16.31 8.95
C GLN A 355 19.90 16.98 10.02
N GLN A 356 20.96 16.31 10.43
CA GLN A 356 21.98 16.85 11.33
C GLN A 356 22.88 17.84 10.60
#